data_8cbacc178e3b97157e422dba90d85eac
#
_entry.id   8cbacc178e3b97157e422dba90d85eac
#
_cell.length_a   1.000
_cell.length_b   1.000
_cell.length_c   1.000
_cell.angle_alpha   90.00
_cell.angle_beta   90.00
_cell.angle_gamma   90.00
#
_symmetry.space_group_name_H-M   'P 1'
#
loop_
_entity.id
_entity.type
_entity.pdbx_description
1 polymer ?
#
loop_
_entity_poly.entity_id
_entity_poly.type
_entity_poly.pdbx_seq_one_letter_code
_entity_poly.pdbx_strand_id
1 'polypeptide(L)'
;MKVLLIDVYNFNKGGAETVCFNTGRLLEEHGHKVVYFTLKWKDNCPSLYSNYFPESKETRQGSLRQMKNLVNYFYHFEAAKNIEQLIKDERPDIAHIHLMWGQITPSILPVLRKYSVPVLFTVHDYRIVCPAYTFRDGNGRICEACQGKHFYKCFTHTCCKGSKLMSAVMAAEQYFRNAFFNPAKYIDGFIYVSNFARYIQEKYMPALKAKPNITLYNFSTSIASEPKTMPINKYFLFFGRLSYEKGVMTLLKAFKDSPQCRLKVVGTGPKEKELKAFVNVNGMKNVTFLGYKTGKELTDLVSNAYFVIIPSEWYENNPMTIIEAYSVGTPVIGARIGGIPEIVVNGQTGFLFESGNVENLSNTVLKADANYYYQQRWNAHDQEDAPLVRDLL
;
A
#
# COMPACT_ATOMS: atom_id res chain seq x y z
N MET A 1 1.02 27.95 -0.70
CA MET A 1 1.94 27.34 0.28
C MET A 1 3.04 26.58 -0.46
N LYS A 2 4.20 26.38 0.20
CA LYS A 2 5.26 25.51 -0.30
C LYS A 2 5.27 24.22 0.53
N VAL A 3 4.95 23.11 -0.10
CA VAL A 3 4.82 21.81 0.56
C VAL A 3 6.03 20.94 0.24
N LEU A 4 6.72 20.45 1.27
CA LEU A 4 7.82 19.49 1.14
C LEU A 4 7.24 18.08 1.21
N LEU A 5 7.12 17.40 0.05
CA LEU A 5 6.73 15.99 -0.03
C LEU A 5 7.95 15.08 0.18
N ILE A 6 7.82 14.16 1.13
CA ILE A 6 8.89 13.23 1.50
C ILE A 6 8.42 11.80 1.25
N ASP A 7 9.13 11.09 0.36
CA ASP A 7 8.93 9.68 0.08
C ASP A 7 10.29 9.00 -0.13
N VAL A 8 10.33 7.68 -0.07
CA VAL A 8 11.56 6.91 -0.30
C VAL A 8 11.93 6.87 -1.77
N TYR A 9 10.96 6.88 -2.68
CA TYR A 9 11.16 6.71 -4.12
C TYR A 9 10.63 7.93 -4.89
N ASN A 10 11.35 8.35 -5.93
CA ASN A 10 10.89 9.33 -6.90
C ASN A 10 10.50 8.67 -8.23
N PHE A 11 9.85 7.54 -8.14
CA PHE A 11 9.22 6.82 -9.26
C PHE A 11 8.11 5.91 -8.71
N ASN A 12 7.17 5.56 -9.58
CA ASN A 12 6.02 4.75 -9.20
C ASN A 12 6.44 3.29 -8.97
N LYS A 13 6.63 2.91 -7.69
CA LYS A 13 7.02 1.56 -7.26
C LYS A 13 5.86 0.77 -6.68
N GLY A 14 4.89 1.43 -6.11
CA GLY A 14 3.72 0.83 -5.48
C GLY A 14 2.66 1.85 -5.08
N GLY A 15 1.70 1.41 -4.28
CA GLY A 15 0.53 2.23 -3.94
C GLY A 15 0.85 3.51 -3.17
N ALA A 16 1.79 3.47 -2.24
CA ALA A 16 2.16 4.66 -1.44
C ALA A 16 2.76 5.76 -2.31
N GLU A 17 3.67 5.39 -3.22
CA GLU A 17 4.29 6.32 -4.16
C GLU A 17 3.25 6.88 -5.15
N THR A 18 2.31 6.06 -5.63
CA THR A 18 1.20 6.54 -6.46
C THR A 18 0.40 7.61 -5.74
N VAL A 19 0.06 7.41 -4.47
CA VAL A 19 -0.65 8.40 -3.66
C VAL A 19 0.19 9.65 -3.44
N CYS A 20 1.49 9.52 -3.18
CA CYS A 20 2.41 10.66 -3.04
C CYS A 20 2.42 11.54 -4.31
N PHE A 21 2.56 10.92 -5.49
CA PHE A 21 2.54 11.65 -6.77
C PHE A 21 1.18 12.29 -7.06
N ASN A 22 0.08 11.56 -6.81
CA ASN A 22 -1.25 12.10 -6.95
C ASN A 22 -1.47 13.32 -6.02
N THR A 23 -1.00 13.23 -4.77
CA THR A 23 -1.03 14.33 -3.81
C THR A 23 -0.22 15.54 -4.32
N GLY A 24 1.00 15.29 -4.83
CA GLY A 24 1.83 16.35 -5.39
C GLY A 24 1.16 17.07 -6.56
N ARG A 25 0.61 16.30 -7.52
CA ARG A 25 -0.11 16.86 -8.65
C ARG A 25 -1.33 17.67 -8.23
N LEU A 26 -2.13 17.14 -7.32
CA LEU A 26 -3.31 17.83 -6.81
C LEU A 26 -2.95 19.15 -6.12
N LEU A 27 -1.88 19.18 -5.32
CA LEU A 27 -1.38 20.40 -4.69
C LEU A 27 -0.94 21.44 -5.72
N GLU A 28 -0.22 21.03 -6.77
CA GLU A 28 0.21 21.92 -7.85
C GLU A 28 -0.97 22.48 -8.64
N GLU A 29 -1.97 21.65 -8.95
CA GLU A 29 -3.23 22.05 -9.60
C GLU A 29 -4.01 23.10 -8.79
N HIS A 30 -3.85 23.08 -7.45
CA HIS A 30 -4.44 24.08 -6.54
C HIS A 30 -3.51 25.25 -6.20
N GLY A 31 -2.45 25.47 -7.01
CA GLY A 31 -1.56 26.61 -6.90
C GLY A 31 -0.54 26.56 -5.77
N HIS A 32 -0.26 25.38 -5.22
CA HIS A 32 0.81 25.19 -4.25
C HIS A 32 2.12 24.83 -4.93
N LYS A 33 3.27 25.24 -4.37
CA LYS A 33 4.57 24.81 -4.82
C LYS A 33 4.96 23.51 -4.12
N VAL A 34 5.31 22.47 -4.87
CA VAL A 34 5.75 21.18 -4.34
C VAL A 34 7.25 21.04 -4.46
N VAL A 35 7.88 20.67 -3.35
CA VAL A 35 9.32 20.37 -3.23
C VAL A 35 9.44 18.91 -2.86
N TYR A 36 10.19 18.12 -3.63
CA TYR A 36 10.36 16.69 -3.35
C TYR A 36 11.67 16.41 -2.61
N PHE A 37 11.63 15.51 -1.63
CA PHE A 37 12.80 14.94 -0.97
C PHE A 37 12.69 13.42 -0.91
N THR A 38 13.57 12.72 -1.63
CA THR A 38 13.60 11.27 -1.77
C THR A 38 15.03 10.75 -1.73
N LEU A 39 15.24 9.44 -1.89
CA LEU A 39 16.59 8.88 -2.07
C LEU A 39 16.98 8.87 -3.56
N LYS A 40 18.27 8.81 -3.83
CA LYS A 40 18.79 8.57 -5.19
C LYS A 40 18.59 7.10 -5.56
N TRP A 41 17.82 6.87 -6.61
CA TRP A 41 17.64 5.58 -7.27
C TRP A 41 17.90 5.75 -8.76
N LYS A 42 18.30 4.68 -9.45
CA LYS A 42 18.55 4.70 -10.89
C LYS A 42 17.30 5.02 -11.72
N ASP A 43 16.12 4.67 -11.19
CA ASP A 43 14.84 4.83 -11.86
C ASP A 43 14.11 6.14 -11.47
N ASN A 44 14.76 7.06 -10.73
CA ASN A 44 14.14 8.32 -10.32
C ASN A 44 13.71 9.14 -11.54
N CYS A 45 12.51 9.68 -11.45
CA CYS A 45 12.06 10.74 -12.36
C CYS A 45 12.96 11.99 -12.22
N PRO A 46 13.14 12.78 -13.29
CA PRO A 46 13.86 14.06 -13.21
C PRO A 46 13.25 14.96 -12.11
N SER A 47 14.11 15.61 -11.32
CA SER A 47 13.69 16.55 -10.28
C SER A 47 14.70 17.66 -10.12
N LEU A 48 14.22 18.91 -9.97
CA LEU A 48 15.04 20.07 -9.65
C LEU A 48 15.76 19.95 -8.31
N TYR A 49 15.26 19.07 -7.43
CA TYR A 49 15.75 18.85 -6.08
C TYR A 49 16.70 17.66 -5.95
N SER A 50 17.06 17.00 -7.06
CA SER A 50 17.88 15.78 -7.08
C SER A 50 19.24 15.92 -6.37
N ASN A 51 19.81 17.13 -6.33
CA ASN A 51 21.06 17.41 -5.63
C ASN A 51 20.97 17.24 -4.10
N TYR A 52 19.77 17.36 -3.53
CA TYR A 52 19.53 17.14 -2.09
C TYR A 52 19.22 15.69 -1.74
N PHE A 53 19.00 14.82 -2.73
CA PHE A 53 18.65 13.42 -2.46
C PHE A 53 19.85 12.67 -1.90
N PRO A 54 19.72 12.02 -0.74
CA PRO A 54 20.79 11.20 -0.19
C PRO A 54 20.89 9.87 -0.94
N GLU A 55 22.07 9.25 -0.84
CA GLU A 55 22.36 7.97 -1.48
C GLU A 55 21.47 6.85 -0.93
N SER A 56 20.89 6.05 -1.84
CA SER A 56 20.17 4.84 -1.48
C SER A 56 21.14 3.69 -1.18
N LYS A 57 20.64 2.61 -0.62
CA LYS A 57 21.43 1.39 -0.42
C LYS A 57 21.92 0.75 -1.73
N GLU A 58 21.28 1.03 -2.87
CA GLU A 58 21.68 0.53 -4.19
C GLU A 58 22.81 1.35 -4.79
N THR A 59 22.79 2.67 -4.59
CA THR A 59 23.79 3.58 -5.15
C THR A 59 25.08 3.63 -4.32
N ARG A 60 25.05 3.21 -3.05
CA ARG A 60 26.23 3.17 -2.20
C ARG A 60 27.27 2.17 -2.67
N GLN A 61 28.51 2.61 -2.76
CA GLN A 61 29.67 1.81 -3.17
C GLN A 61 30.68 1.64 -2.02
N GLY A 62 31.57 0.63 -2.13
CA GLY A 62 32.70 0.38 -1.25
C GLY A 62 32.57 -0.80 -0.28
N SER A 63 33.69 -1.24 0.28
CA SER A 63 33.82 -2.42 1.14
C SER A 63 33.05 -2.32 2.47
N LEU A 64 32.85 -1.11 2.98
CA LEU A 64 32.10 -0.84 4.23
C LEU A 64 30.59 -0.66 4.00
N ARG A 65 30.09 -1.00 2.83
CA ARG A 65 28.68 -0.82 2.42
C ARG A 65 27.68 -1.44 3.40
N GLN A 66 27.92 -2.67 3.85
CA GLN A 66 26.98 -3.35 4.74
C GLN A 66 26.88 -2.67 6.11
N MET A 67 28.01 -2.26 6.66
CA MET A 67 28.05 -1.56 7.94
C MET A 67 27.39 -0.17 7.85
N LYS A 68 27.68 0.60 6.80
CA LYS A 68 26.98 1.86 6.53
C LYS A 68 25.48 1.66 6.35
N ASN A 69 25.05 0.61 5.67
CA ASN A 69 23.61 0.31 5.50
C ASN A 69 22.94 -0.04 6.83
N LEU A 70 23.63 -0.74 7.74
CA LEU A 70 23.10 -1.05 9.06
C LEU A 70 22.98 0.23 9.91
N VAL A 71 24.02 1.07 9.96
CA VAL A 71 23.98 2.35 10.69
C VAL A 71 22.89 3.24 10.13
N ASN A 72 22.83 3.39 8.81
CA ASN A 72 21.82 4.21 8.15
C ASN A 72 20.39 3.63 8.26
N TYR A 73 20.24 2.38 8.65
CA TYR A 73 18.94 1.80 8.96
C TYR A 73 18.33 2.40 10.25
N PHE A 74 19.18 2.80 11.21
CA PHE A 74 18.79 3.45 12.46
C PHE A 74 18.78 4.98 12.32
N TYR A 75 19.84 5.54 11.74
CA TYR A 75 20.01 6.99 11.58
C TYR A 75 20.74 7.32 10.27
N HIS A 76 20.07 8.01 9.37
CA HIS A 76 20.62 8.38 8.07
C HIS A 76 21.24 9.78 8.12
N PHE A 77 22.53 9.88 8.45
CA PHE A 77 23.24 11.16 8.60
C PHE A 77 23.17 12.05 7.37
N GLU A 78 23.36 11.48 6.19
CA GLU A 78 23.28 12.21 4.92
C GLU A 78 21.87 12.75 4.67
N ALA A 79 20.82 11.97 4.97
CA ALA A 79 19.45 12.44 4.85
C ALA A 79 19.16 13.64 5.77
N ALA A 80 19.62 13.56 7.03
CA ALA A 80 19.47 14.65 7.97
C ALA A 80 20.22 15.92 7.51
N LYS A 81 21.45 15.78 6.99
CA LYS A 81 22.24 16.90 6.45
C LYS A 81 21.60 17.51 5.22
N ASN A 82 21.19 16.67 4.26
CA ASN A 82 20.70 17.13 2.99
C ASN A 82 19.30 17.79 3.10
N ILE A 83 18.42 17.25 3.97
CA ILE A 83 17.13 17.90 4.22
C ILE A 83 17.30 19.24 4.96
N GLU A 84 18.31 19.35 5.83
CA GLU A 84 18.63 20.62 6.48
C GLU A 84 19.01 21.70 5.45
N GLN A 85 19.82 21.34 4.46
CA GLN A 85 20.18 22.25 3.37
C GLN A 85 18.97 22.63 2.53
N LEU A 86 18.16 21.64 2.15
CA LEU A 86 16.92 21.86 1.39
C LEU A 86 15.95 22.82 2.11
N ILE A 87 15.79 22.65 3.43
CA ILE A 87 14.92 23.54 4.22
C ILE A 87 15.44 24.98 4.23
N LYS A 88 16.76 25.17 4.35
CA LYS A 88 17.37 26.52 4.32
C LYS A 88 17.14 27.22 2.99
N ASP A 89 17.29 26.49 1.88
CA ASP A 89 17.21 27.02 0.55
C ASP A 89 15.76 27.25 0.09
N GLU A 90 14.87 26.27 0.36
CA GLU A 90 13.50 26.30 -0.13
C GLU A 90 12.47 26.87 0.90
N ARG A 91 12.74 26.83 2.18
CA ARG A 91 11.86 27.32 3.27
C ARG A 91 10.43 26.83 3.11
N PRO A 92 10.16 25.51 3.19
CA PRO A 92 8.82 24.98 3.05
C PRO A 92 7.94 25.38 4.24
N ASP A 93 6.66 25.60 3.99
CA ASP A 93 5.66 25.93 5.01
C ASP A 93 5.24 24.69 5.82
N ILE A 94 5.30 23.50 5.20
CA ILE A 94 4.91 22.22 5.79
C ILE A 94 5.65 21.08 5.13
N ALA A 95 5.95 20.03 5.89
CA ALA A 95 6.44 18.75 5.37
C ALA A 95 5.34 17.69 5.44
N HIS A 96 5.04 17.06 4.31
CA HIS A 96 4.12 15.94 4.22
C HIS A 96 4.90 14.68 3.89
N ILE A 97 4.94 13.74 4.82
CA ILE A 97 5.72 12.51 4.73
C ILE A 97 4.79 11.34 4.37
N HIS A 98 5.10 10.62 3.30
CA HIS A 98 4.44 9.38 2.89
C HIS A 98 5.22 8.15 3.36
N LEU A 99 6.53 8.06 3.04
CA LEU A 99 7.41 6.99 3.49
C LEU A 99 8.78 7.53 3.95
N MET A 100 9.27 7.03 5.07
CA MET A 100 10.64 7.34 5.55
C MET A 100 11.34 6.14 6.20
N TRP A 101 10.57 5.13 6.61
CA TRP A 101 11.06 4.06 7.47
C TRP A 101 12.14 3.19 6.82
N GLY A 102 13.22 2.94 7.58
CA GLY A 102 14.30 2.04 7.19
C GLY A 102 15.14 2.47 5.98
N GLN A 103 14.87 3.65 5.42
CA GLN A 103 15.53 4.22 4.24
C GLN A 103 16.00 5.66 4.52
N ILE A 104 15.12 6.65 4.45
CA ILE A 104 15.39 8.03 4.87
C ILE A 104 15.57 8.10 6.37
N THR A 105 14.79 7.32 7.11
CA THR A 105 14.72 7.18 8.57
C THR A 105 14.17 8.42 9.30
N PRO A 106 13.74 8.26 10.56
CA PRO A 106 13.29 9.39 11.39
C PRO A 106 14.38 10.42 11.72
N SER A 107 15.60 10.26 11.24
CA SER A 107 16.70 11.23 11.42
C SER A 107 16.37 12.64 10.91
N ILE A 108 15.40 12.74 9.99
CA ILE A 108 14.93 14.02 9.44
C ILE A 108 13.99 14.78 10.39
N LEU A 109 13.32 14.09 11.32
CA LEU A 109 12.29 14.70 12.18
C LEU A 109 12.85 15.77 13.13
N PRO A 110 14.01 15.58 13.82
CA PRO A 110 14.62 16.63 14.62
C PRO A 110 15.03 17.84 13.79
N VAL A 111 15.40 17.64 12.53
CA VAL A 111 15.79 18.73 11.63
C VAL A 111 14.56 19.57 11.27
N LEU A 112 13.46 18.94 10.84
CA LEU A 112 12.20 19.62 10.57
C LEU A 112 11.74 20.45 11.78
N ARG A 113 11.82 19.86 12.96
CA ARG A 113 11.48 20.54 14.22
C ARG A 113 12.39 21.73 14.52
N LYS A 114 13.71 21.59 14.29
CA LYS A 114 14.70 22.68 14.49
C LYS A 114 14.34 23.93 13.67
N TYR A 115 13.80 23.74 12.48
CA TYR A 115 13.38 24.82 11.58
C TYR A 115 11.90 25.16 11.67
N SER A 116 11.19 24.63 12.68
CA SER A 116 9.76 24.86 12.90
C SER A 116 8.89 24.52 11.68
N VAL A 117 9.28 23.52 10.89
CA VAL A 117 8.48 23.01 9.77
C VAL A 117 7.49 21.97 10.32
N PRO A 118 6.18 22.26 10.29
CA PRO A 118 5.15 21.30 10.74
C PRO A 118 5.20 20.03 9.92
N VAL A 119 4.92 18.88 10.56
CA VAL A 119 5.00 17.55 9.93
C VAL A 119 3.64 16.89 9.88
N LEU A 120 3.14 16.64 8.68
CA LEU A 120 2.00 15.79 8.39
C LEU A 120 2.51 14.42 7.91
N PHE A 121 1.89 13.33 8.37
CA PHE A 121 2.29 11.98 8.01
C PHE A 121 1.11 11.15 7.51
N THR A 122 1.18 10.65 6.26
CA THR A 122 0.21 9.69 5.74
C THR A 122 0.63 8.27 6.11
N VAL A 123 -0.27 7.55 6.76
CA VAL A 123 -0.02 6.20 7.30
C VAL A 123 -0.35 5.15 6.25
N HIS A 124 0.63 4.78 5.42
CA HIS A 124 0.46 3.76 4.37
C HIS A 124 0.69 2.34 4.86
N ASP A 125 1.42 2.16 5.97
CA ASP A 125 1.74 0.85 6.54
C ASP A 125 1.69 0.85 8.07
N TYR A 126 1.96 -0.30 8.67
CA TYR A 126 1.94 -0.45 10.13
C TYR A 126 3.32 -0.26 10.78
N ARG A 127 4.29 0.32 10.09
CA ARG A 127 5.66 0.45 10.59
C ARG A 127 5.79 1.25 11.88
N ILE A 128 4.86 2.14 12.17
CA ILE A 128 4.84 2.91 13.42
C ILE A 128 4.73 1.96 14.62
N VAL A 129 3.94 0.90 14.52
CA VAL A 129 3.56 0.04 15.65
C VAL A 129 4.00 -1.42 15.52
N CYS A 130 4.32 -1.89 14.32
CA CYS A 130 4.78 -3.24 14.05
C CYS A 130 6.18 -3.23 13.41
N PRO A 131 7.23 -3.81 14.03
CA PRO A 131 8.57 -3.83 13.46
C PRO A 131 8.61 -4.44 12.05
N ALA A 132 7.85 -5.51 11.82
CA ALA A 132 7.72 -6.17 10.52
C ALA A 132 6.75 -5.46 9.55
N TYR A 133 6.06 -4.41 9.97
CA TYR A 133 5.05 -3.58 9.25
C TYR A 133 3.86 -4.33 8.65
N THR A 134 3.79 -5.63 8.76
CA THR A 134 2.80 -6.48 8.08
C THR A 134 1.78 -7.11 9.03
N PHE A 135 1.97 -7.01 10.34
CA PHE A 135 1.20 -7.77 11.34
C PHE A 135 1.16 -9.27 11.04
N ARG A 136 2.29 -9.84 10.57
CA ARG A 136 2.41 -11.27 10.30
C ARG A 136 3.65 -11.85 10.97
N ASP A 137 3.52 -13.08 11.46
CA ASP A 137 4.64 -13.88 11.97
C ASP A 137 5.45 -14.53 10.84
N GLY A 138 6.54 -15.22 11.20
CA GLY A 138 7.40 -15.94 10.25
C GLY A 138 6.69 -17.08 9.51
N ASN A 139 5.56 -17.57 10.03
CA ASN A 139 4.72 -18.59 9.40
C ASN A 139 3.62 -17.98 8.50
N GLY A 140 3.57 -16.65 8.43
CA GLY A 140 2.59 -15.94 7.62
C GLY A 140 1.23 -15.74 8.26
N ARG A 141 1.03 -16.06 9.55
CA ARG A 141 -0.23 -15.85 10.26
C ARG A 141 -0.31 -14.42 10.76
N ILE A 142 -1.53 -13.90 10.88
CA ILE A 142 -1.75 -12.60 11.53
C ILE A 142 -1.20 -12.64 12.96
N CYS A 143 -0.39 -11.64 13.31
CA CYS A 143 0.31 -11.58 14.58
C CYS A 143 0.18 -10.20 15.21
N GLU A 144 -0.43 -10.13 16.37
CA GLU A 144 -0.59 -8.92 17.17
C GLU A 144 0.27 -8.91 18.45
N ALA A 145 1.29 -9.75 18.54
CA ALA A 145 2.06 -9.99 19.76
C ALA A 145 2.90 -8.80 20.27
N CYS A 146 3.16 -7.78 19.42
CA CYS A 146 3.96 -6.62 19.79
C CYS A 146 3.20 -5.53 20.55
N GLN A 147 1.91 -5.74 20.88
CA GLN A 147 1.14 -4.82 21.70
C GLN A 147 1.85 -4.58 23.05
N GLY A 148 1.72 -3.38 23.62
CA GLY A 148 2.40 -3.01 24.86
C GLY A 148 3.93 -2.80 24.71
N LYS A 149 4.39 -2.54 23.48
CA LYS A 149 5.82 -2.36 23.14
C LYS A 149 6.66 -3.63 23.30
N HIS A 150 6.05 -4.81 23.24
CA HIS A 150 6.76 -6.09 23.30
C HIS A 150 7.45 -6.43 21.96
N PHE A 151 8.22 -5.49 21.38
CA PHE A 151 8.81 -5.62 20.05
C PHE A 151 9.79 -6.78 19.91
N TYR A 152 10.36 -7.29 21.02
CA TYR A 152 11.17 -8.50 21.03
C TYR A 152 10.42 -9.73 20.50
N LYS A 153 9.07 -9.71 20.54
CA LYS A 153 8.24 -10.74 19.93
C LYS A 153 8.45 -10.87 18.42
N CYS A 154 8.83 -9.78 17.75
CA CYS A 154 9.19 -9.83 16.34
C CYS A 154 10.37 -10.80 16.10
N PHE A 155 11.37 -10.81 17.00
CA PHE A 155 12.49 -11.75 16.95
C PHE A 155 12.04 -13.18 17.24
N THR A 156 11.27 -13.42 18.31
CA THR A 156 10.83 -14.78 18.71
C THR A 156 9.90 -15.41 17.66
N HIS A 157 9.08 -14.60 16.97
CA HIS A 157 8.18 -15.06 15.93
C HIS A 157 8.80 -14.98 14.52
N THR A 158 10.07 -14.59 14.40
CA THR A 158 10.82 -14.54 13.13
C THR A 158 10.06 -13.79 12.03
N CYS A 159 9.44 -12.66 12.37
CA CYS A 159 8.46 -11.96 11.53
C CYS A 159 9.02 -11.42 10.21
N CYS A 160 10.34 -11.15 10.14
CA CYS A 160 10.92 -10.48 8.98
C CYS A 160 11.56 -11.48 8.02
N LYS A 161 10.85 -11.82 6.95
CA LYS A 161 11.31 -12.70 5.86
C LYS A 161 11.87 -14.06 6.33
N GLY A 162 11.37 -14.61 7.44
CA GLY A 162 11.87 -15.85 8.01
C GLY A 162 13.30 -15.78 8.59
N SER A 163 13.86 -14.57 8.75
CA SER A 163 15.21 -14.35 9.27
C SER A 163 15.18 -13.85 10.70
N LYS A 164 15.73 -14.63 11.64
CA LYS A 164 15.87 -14.22 13.05
C LYS A 164 16.74 -12.96 13.19
N LEU A 165 17.87 -12.89 12.46
CA LEU A 165 18.77 -11.74 12.50
C LEU A 165 18.06 -10.47 12.03
N MET A 166 17.37 -10.52 10.89
CA MET A 166 16.62 -9.37 10.39
C MET A 166 15.51 -8.97 11.36
N SER A 167 14.79 -9.93 11.94
CA SER A 167 13.74 -9.67 12.93
C SER A 167 14.30 -9.02 14.20
N ALA A 168 15.51 -9.40 14.65
CA ALA A 168 16.20 -8.76 15.76
C ALA A 168 16.57 -7.30 15.43
N VAL A 169 17.13 -7.05 14.25
CA VAL A 169 17.48 -5.69 13.79
C VAL A 169 16.24 -4.79 13.73
N MET A 170 15.14 -5.31 13.19
CA MET A 170 13.89 -4.53 13.09
C MET A 170 13.24 -4.27 14.45
N ALA A 171 13.32 -5.23 15.38
CA ALA A 171 12.88 -5.03 16.76
C ALA A 171 13.75 -3.97 17.49
N ALA A 172 15.07 -4.05 17.32
CA ALA A 172 16.00 -3.07 17.90
C ALA A 172 15.76 -1.66 17.33
N GLU A 173 15.56 -1.53 16.01
CA GLU A 173 15.21 -0.26 15.37
C GLU A 173 13.90 0.31 15.94
N GLN A 174 12.91 -0.53 16.16
CA GLN A 174 11.63 -0.09 16.72
C GLN A 174 11.78 0.44 18.15
N TYR A 175 12.59 -0.20 19.00
CA TYR A 175 12.93 0.32 20.33
C TYR A 175 13.69 1.63 20.25
N PHE A 176 14.74 1.69 19.42
CA PHE A 176 15.55 2.89 19.19
C PHE A 176 14.68 4.07 18.75
N ARG A 177 13.83 3.86 17.74
CA ARG A 177 12.93 4.88 17.22
C ARG A 177 11.93 5.36 18.26
N ASN A 178 11.34 4.47 19.03
CA ASN A 178 10.41 4.86 20.08
C ASN A 178 11.07 5.65 21.20
N ALA A 179 12.35 5.39 21.49
CA ALA A 179 13.12 6.11 22.51
C ALA A 179 13.52 7.52 22.03
N PHE A 180 14.06 7.63 20.82
CA PHE A 180 14.71 8.86 20.34
C PHE A 180 13.86 9.67 19.36
N PHE A 181 13.02 9.01 18.55
CA PHE A 181 12.27 9.61 17.45
C PHE A 181 10.80 9.20 17.49
N ASN A 182 10.19 9.25 18.67
CA ASN A 182 8.81 8.81 18.86
C ASN A 182 7.85 9.59 17.91
N PRO A 183 7.11 8.92 17.02
CA PRO A 183 6.21 9.56 16.07
C PRO A 183 5.19 10.49 16.74
N ALA A 184 4.63 10.10 17.87
CA ALA A 184 3.68 10.95 18.62
C ALA A 184 4.32 12.24 19.14
N LYS A 185 5.67 12.30 19.26
CA LYS A 185 6.38 13.51 19.70
C LYS A 185 6.74 14.44 18.54
N TYR A 186 7.11 13.89 17.38
CA TYR A 186 7.70 14.65 16.28
C TYR A 186 6.74 14.93 15.12
N ILE A 187 5.65 14.18 15.01
CA ILE A 187 4.66 14.36 13.94
C ILE A 187 3.50 15.19 14.52
N ASP A 188 3.09 16.21 13.80
CA ASP A 188 2.09 17.17 14.25
C ASP A 188 0.67 16.74 13.84
N GLY A 189 0.51 16.03 12.71
CA GLY A 189 -0.78 15.53 12.25
C GLY A 189 -0.65 14.23 11.46
N PHE A 190 -1.72 13.42 11.46
CA PHE A 190 -1.78 12.14 10.77
C PHE A 190 -2.93 12.09 9.76
N ILE A 191 -2.64 11.55 8.57
CA ILE A 191 -3.65 11.12 7.61
C ILE A 191 -3.65 9.59 7.62
N TYR A 192 -4.77 9.00 8.05
CA TYR A 192 -4.97 7.56 7.97
C TYR A 192 -5.71 7.21 6.69
N VAL A 193 -5.23 6.23 5.95
CA VAL A 193 -5.83 5.83 4.67
C VAL A 193 -7.05 4.91 4.83
N SER A 194 -7.41 4.57 6.08
CA SER A 194 -8.64 3.86 6.46
C SER A 194 -8.91 4.02 7.96
N ASN A 195 -10.16 3.82 8.39
CA ASN A 195 -10.51 3.78 9.81
C ASN A 195 -9.87 2.59 10.51
N PHE A 196 -9.70 1.46 9.80
CA PHE A 196 -8.98 0.30 10.31
C PHE A 196 -7.52 0.63 10.60
N ALA A 197 -6.83 1.33 9.67
CA ALA A 197 -5.45 1.78 9.90
C ALA A 197 -5.35 2.69 11.13
N ARG A 198 -6.28 3.64 11.27
CA ARG A 198 -6.38 4.51 12.44
C ARG A 198 -6.58 3.71 13.72
N TYR A 199 -7.58 2.82 13.75
CA TYR A 199 -7.88 1.97 14.91
C TYR A 199 -6.66 1.16 15.36
N ILE A 200 -5.97 0.49 14.44
CA ILE A 200 -4.79 -0.31 14.76
C ILE A 200 -3.65 0.57 15.30
N GLN A 201 -3.34 1.69 14.65
CA GLN A 201 -2.27 2.58 15.09
C GLN A 201 -2.55 3.13 16.50
N GLU A 202 -3.75 3.60 16.75
CA GLU A 202 -4.17 4.14 18.04
C GLU A 202 -4.28 3.07 19.15
N LYS A 203 -4.66 1.83 18.81
CA LYS A 203 -4.67 0.66 19.73
C LYS A 203 -3.28 0.36 20.25
N TYR A 204 -2.27 0.41 19.38
CA TYR A 204 -0.88 0.05 19.73
C TYR A 204 -0.05 1.24 20.26
N MET A 205 -0.40 2.45 19.87
CA MET A 205 0.22 3.69 20.35
C MET A 205 -0.86 4.72 20.73
N PRO A 206 -1.47 4.60 21.93
CA PRO A 206 -2.59 5.46 22.35
C PRO A 206 -2.29 6.98 22.31
N ALA A 207 -1.01 7.36 22.41
CA ALA A 207 -0.58 8.76 22.30
C ALA A 207 -0.93 9.42 20.93
N LEU A 208 -1.18 8.62 19.88
CA LEU A 208 -1.60 9.13 18.58
C LEU A 208 -3.02 9.69 18.59
N LYS A 209 -3.88 9.24 19.51
CA LYS A 209 -5.26 9.78 19.66
C LYS A 209 -5.32 11.27 19.96
N ALA A 210 -4.29 11.78 20.65
CA ALA A 210 -4.20 13.19 21.03
C ALA A 210 -3.69 14.10 19.91
N LYS A 211 -3.29 13.52 18.76
CA LYS A 211 -2.79 14.28 17.62
C LYS A 211 -3.91 14.64 16.66
N PRO A 212 -3.86 15.81 16.01
CA PRO A 212 -4.71 16.11 14.87
C PRO A 212 -4.64 14.97 13.85
N ASN A 213 -5.79 14.49 13.43
CA ASN A 213 -5.84 13.41 12.46
C ASN A 213 -7.13 13.45 11.63
N ILE A 214 -7.04 12.86 10.44
CA ILE A 214 -8.16 12.64 9.53
C ILE A 214 -8.03 11.26 8.89
N THR A 215 -9.15 10.62 8.60
CA THR A 215 -9.19 9.48 7.68
C THR A 215 -9.46 10.01 6.28
N LEU A 216 -8.51 9.78 5.37
CA LEU A 216 -8.63 10.14 3.96
C LEU A 216 -8.21 8.92 3.13
N TYR A 217 -9.17 8.30 2.45
CA TYR A 217 -8.91 7.15 1.61
C TYR A 217 -7.98 7.50 0.46
N ASN A 218 -7.24 6.50 -0.02
CA ASN A 218 -6.46 6.65 -1.24
C ASN A 218 -7.39 6.99 -2.42
N PHE A 219 -6.89 7.73 -3.38
CA PHE A 219 -7.66 8.24 -4.50
C PHE A 219 -6.93 8.04 -5.83
N SER A 220 -7.70 8.09 -6.93
CA SER A 220 -7.19 8.13 -8.29
C SER A 220 -7.43 9.52 -8.89
N THR A 221 -6.48 9.98 -9.68
CA THR A 221 -6.62 11.21 -10.47
C THR A 221 -6.99 10.91 -11.93
N SER A 222 -7.17 9.64 -12.27
CA SER A 222 -7.60 9.18 -13.60
C SER A 222 -8.93 8.45 -13.45
N ILE A 223 -10.00 9.04 -13.96
CA ILE A 223 -11.35 8.46 -13.96
C ILE A 223 -11.74 8.22 -15.41
N ALA A 224 -12.35 7.06 -15.71
CA ALA A 224 -12.90 6.82 -17.03
C ALA A 224 -14.07 7.77 -17.29
N SER A 225 -14.02 8.47 -18.42
CA SER A 225 -15.05 9.46 -18.82
C SER A 225 -16.32 8.82 -19.39
N GLU A 226 -16.30 7.52 -19.70
CA GLU A 226 -17.41 6.85 -20.32
C GLU A 226 -17.94 5.68 -19.47
N PRO A 227 -19.27 5.46 -19.48
CA PRO A 227 -19.89 4.32 -18.81
C PRO A 227 -19.32 3.01 -19.35
N LYS A 228 -19.06 2.08 -18.44
CA LYS A 228 -18.56 0.76 -18.78
C LYS A 228 -19.63 -0.05 -19.51
N THR A 229 -19.34 -0.52 -20.72
CA THR A 229 -20.16 -1.52 -21.41
C THR A 229 -19.86 -2.92 -20.89
N MET A 230 -20.85 -3.83 -20.98
CA MET A 230 -20.70 -5.22 -20.58
C MET A 230 -19.54 -5.89 -21.33
N PRO A 231 -18.60 -6.56 -20.63
CA PRO A 231 -17.54 -7.29 -21.31
C PRO A 231 -18.11 -8.48 -22.09
N ILE A 232 -17.80 -8.55 -23.39
CA ILE A 232 -18.21 -9.64 -24.29
C ILE A 232 -17.66 -11.00 -23.81
N ASN A 233 -16.41 -10.98 -23.27
CA ASN A 233 -15.75 -12.15 -22.73
C ASN A 233 -15.58 -12.01 -21.21
N LYS A 234 -16.54 -12.54 -20.44
CA LYS A 234 -16.50 -12.49 -18.98
C LYS A 234 -15.25 -13.17 -18.40
N TYR A 235 -14.50 -12.47 -17.57
CA TYR A 235 -13.45 -13.04 -16.74
C TYR A 235 -13.32 -12.25 -15.44
N PHE A 236 -12.94 -12.95 -14.39
CA PHE A 236 -12.50 -12.37 -13.14
C PHE A 236 -11.03 -12.03 -13.24
N LEU A 237 -10.59 -10.95 -12.56
CA LEU A 237 -9.21 -10.47 -12.62
C LEU A 237 -8.62 -10.38 -11.24
N PHE A 238 -7.44 -10.95 -11.06
CA PHE A 238 -6.53 -10.58 -10.01
C PHE A 238 -5.36 -9.80 -10.62
N PHE A 239 -4.98 -8.69 -10.02
CA PHE A 239 -3.73 -8.02 -10.36
C PHE A 239 -3.00 -7.53 -9.11
N GLY A 240 -1.69 -7.73 -9.09
CA GLY A 240 -0.83 -7.38 -7.95
C GLY A 240 0.35 -8.33 -7.78
N ARG A 241 1.07 -8.14 -6.68
CA ARG A 241 2.22 -8.97 -6.36
C ARG A 241 1.81 -10.40 -6.04
N LEU A 242 2.45 -11.38 -6.69
CA LEU A 242 2.22 -12.80 -6.42
C LEU A 242 3.01 -13.24 -5.18
N SER A 243 2.48 -12.87 -4.01
CA SER A 243 3.05 -13.17 -2.70
C SER A 243 2.00 -13.79 -1.79
N TYR A 244 2.46 -14.41 -0.72
CA TYR A 244 1.59 -15.19 0.16
C TYR A 244 0.43 -14.35 0.72
N GLU A 245 0.73 -13.14 1.20
CA GLU A 245 -0.24 -12.24 1.85
C GLU A 245 -1.37 -11.77 0.92
N LYS A 246 -1.17 -11.87 -0.39
CA LYS A 246 -2.20 -11.50 -1.37
C LYS A 246 -3.23 -12.61 -1.63
N GLY A 247 -3.10 -13.78 -0.97
CA GLY A 247 -4.13 -14.82 -0.96
C GLY A 247 -4.40 -15.50 -2.31
N VAL A 248 -3.46 -15.41 -3.27
CA VAL A 248 -3.67 -15.94 -4.63
C VAL A 248 -3.85 -17.47 -4.63
N MET A 249 -3.25 -18.18 -3.67
CA MET A 249 -3.47 -19.63 -3.55
C MET A 249 -4.92 -19.96 -3.16
N THR A 250 -5.52 -19.21 -2.24
CA THR A 250 -6.93 -19.33 -1.88
C THR A 250 -7.83 -19.02 -3.07
N LEU A 251 -7.49 -17.99 -3.86
CA LEU A 251 -8.18 -17.67 -5.10
C LEU A 251 -8.13 -18.83 -6.11
N LEU A 252 -6.96 -19.42 -6.36
CA LEU A 252 -6.81 -20.55 -7.27
C LEU A 252 -7.62 -21.77 -6.82
N LYS A 253 -7.62 -22.08 -5.51
CA LYS A 253 -8.46 -23.15 -4.95
C LYS A 253 -9.94 -22.90 -5.21
N ALA A 254 -10.43 -21.69 -4.99
CA ALA A 254 -11.83 -21.33 -5.27
C ALA A 254 -12.19 -21.48 -6.75
N PHE A 255 -11.28 -21.13 -7.68
CA PHE A 255 -11.50 -21.29 -9.12
C PHE A 255 -11.33 -22.73 -9.62
N LYS A 256 -10.64 -23.59 -8.87
CA LYS A 256 -10.65 -25.04 -9.12
C LYS A 256 -12.07 -25.60 -8.92
N ASP A 257 -12.78 -25.12 -7.90
CA ASP A 257 -14.15 -25.53 -7.58
C ASP A 257 -15.21 -24.81 -8.42
N SER A 258 -14.79 -23.87 -9.29
CA SER A 258 -15.66 -23.07 -10.17
C SER A 258 -15.12 -23.05 -11.62
N PRO A 259 -15.01 -24.22 -12.30
CA PRO A 259 -14.33 -24.35 -13.60
C PRO A 259 -15.01 -23.59 -14.75
N GLN A 260 -16.28 -23.25 -14.63
CA GLN A 260 -17.03 -22.42 -15.58
C GLN A 260 -16.62 -20.93 -15.54
N CYS A 261 -16.06 -20.46 -14.43
CA CYS A 261 -15.59 -19.09 -14.28
C CYS A 261 -14.15 -18.95 -14.77
N ARG A 262 -13.87 -17.95 -15.61
CA ARG A 262 -12.53 -17.66 -16.12
C ARG A 262 -11.80 -16.69 -15.20
N LEU A 263 -10.53 -16.98 -14.89
CA LEU A 263 -9.66 -16.12 -14.10
C LEU A 263 -8.42 -15.71 -14.89
N LYS A 264 -8.15 -14.41 -14.94
CA LYS A 264 -6.87 -13.86 -15.37
C LYS A 264 -6.08 -13.39 -14.15
N VAL A 265 -4.79 -13.76 -14.11
CA VAL A 265 -3.88 -13.40 -13.03
C VAL A 265 -2.76 -12.54 -13.62
N VAL A 266 -2.69 -11.29 -13.17
CA VAL A 266 -1.72 -10.29 -13.61
C VAL A 266 -0.74 -9.98 -12.47
N GLY A 267 0.55 -9.98 -12.77
CA GLY A 267 1.62 -9.67 -11.84
C GLY A 267 2.70 -10.74 -11.77
N THR A 268 3.70 -10.47 -10.96
CA THR A 268 4.84 -11.35 -10.67
C THR A 268 5.11 -11.37 -9.17
N GLY A 269 5.92 -12.33 -8.71
CA GLY A 269 6.28 -12.36 -7.29
C GLY A 269 6.89 -13.69 -6.84
N PRO A 270 7.30 -13.77 -5.56
CA PRO A 270 8.02 -14.94 -5.04
C PRO A 270 7.21 -16.25 -5.09
N LYS A 271 5.88 -16.17 -5.17
CA LYS A 271 4.99 -17.34 -5.23
C LYS A 271 4.59 -17.75 -6.64
N GLU A 272 5.03 -17.07 -7.68
CA GLU A 272 4.60 -17.29 -9.06
C GLU A 272 4.82 -18.76 -9.52
N LYS A 273 5.99 -19.33 -9.22
CA LYS A 273 6.30 -20.71 -9.60
C LYS A 273 5.37 -21.72 -8.93
N GLU A 274 5.11 -21.55 -7.64
CA GLU A 274 4.20 -22.40 -6.84
C GLU A 274 2.76 -22.31 -7.36
N LEU A 275 2.29 -21.10 -7.65
CA LEU A 275 0.94 -20.86 -8.16
C LEU A 275 0.73 -21.47 -9.55
N LYS A 276 1.69 -21.30 -10.47
CA LYS A 276 1.66 -21.92 -11.81
C LYS A 276 1.70 -23.44 -11.73
N ALA A 277 2.54 -24.00 -10.85
CA ALA A 277 2.60 -25.43 -10.61
C ALA A 277 1.24 -25.99 -10.12
N PHE A 278 0.59 -25.30 -9.19
CA PHE A 278 -0.75 -25.66 -8.70
C PHE A 278 -1.78 -25.75 -9.85
N VAL A 279 -1.82 -24.73 -10.72
CA VAL A 279 -2.72 -24.69 -11.89
C VAL A 279 -2.45 -25.86 -12.83
N ASN A 280 -1.18 -26.12 -13.16
CA ASN A 280 -0.78 -27.20 -14.07
C ASN A 280 -1.12 -28.59 -13.51
N VAL A 281 -0.78 -28.86 -12.23
CA VAL A 281 -1.04 -30.16 -11.59
C VAL A 281 -2.54 -30.46 -11.49
N ASN A 282 -3.36 -29.43 -11.33
CA ASN A 282 -4.82 -29.59 -11.25
C ASN A 282 -5.53 -29.44 -12.59
N GLY A 283 -4.80 -29.30 -13.72
CA GLY A 283 -5.38 -29.21 -15.06
C GLY A 283 -6.35 -28.05 -15.26
N MET A 284 -6.14 -26.93 -14.58
CA MET A 284 -7.07 -25.80 -14.56
C MET A 284 -6.99 -24.99 -15.87
N LYS A 285 -7.87 -25.26 -16.81
CA LYS A 285 -7.96 -24.58 -18.13
C LYS A 285 -8.62 -23.20 -18.05
N ASN A 286 -9.29 -22.90 -16.94
CA ASN A 286 -10.00 -21.66 -16.70
C ASN A 286 -9.13 -20.54 -16.10
N VAL A 287 -7.83 -20.80 -15.83
CA VAL A 287 -6.91 -19.83 -15.24
C VAL A 287 -5.80 -19.47 -16.22
N THR A 288 -5.55 -18.17 -16.41
CA THR A 288 -4.49 -17.67 -17.29
C THR A 288 -3.60 -16.66 -16.55
N PHE A 289 -2.28 -16.92 -16.52
CA PHE A 289 -1.29 -15.97 -16.03
C PHE A 289 -0.78 -15.09 -17.16
N LEU A 290 -0.90 -13.75 -16.99
CA LEU A 290 -0.53 -12.77 -18.01
C LEU A 290 0.82 -12.08 -17.74
N GLY A 291 1.50 -12.44 -16.63
CA GLY A 291 2.73 -11.76 -16.22
C GLY A 291 2.49 -10.33 -15.72
N TYR A 292 3.55 -9.54 -15.65
CA TYR A 292 3.48 -8.14 -15.21
C TYR A 292 2.93 -7.24 -16.32
N LYS A 293 1.97 -6.38 -15.97
CA LYS A 293 1.32 -5.41 -16.86
C LYS A 293 1.23 -4.06 -16.20
N THR A 294 1.31 -2.99 -16.98
CA THR A 294 1.22 -1.60 -16.50
C THR A 294 0.53 -0.71 -17.53
N GLY A 295 0.25 0.53 -17.14
CA GLY A 295 -0.28 1.57 -18.02
C GLY A 295 -1.57 1.13 -18.71
N LYS A 296 -1.72 1.52 -19.98
CA LYS A 296 -2.93 1.23 -20.77
C LYS A 296 -3.29 -0.25 -20.82
N GLU A 297 -2.30 -1.14 -20.93
CA GLU A 297 -2.55 -2.59 -20.99
C GLU A 297 -3.21 -3.13 -19.72
N LEU A 298 -2.76 -2.65 -18.54
CA LEU A 298 -3.39 -3.00 -17.27
C LEU A 298 -4.77 -2.37 -17.15
N THR A 299 -4.91 -1.09 -17.48
CA THR A 299 -6.19 -0.38 -17.44
C THR A 299 -7.24 -1.06 -18.33
N ASP A 300 -6.87 -1.47 -19.56
CA ASP A 300 -7.75 -2.20 -20.47
C ASP A 300 -8.17 -3.57 -19.90
N LEU A 301 -7.24 -4.28 -19.22
CA LEU A 301 -7.56 -5.54 -18.54
C LEU A 301 -8.51 -5.34 -17.36
N VAL A 302 -8.32 -4.26 -16.57
CA VAL A 302 -9.18 -3.95 -15.42
C VAL A 302 -10.56 -3.51 -15.91
N SER A 303 -10.64 -2.61 -16.89
CA SER A 303 -11.92 -2.11 -17.41
C SER A 303 -12.75 -3.19 -18.11
N ASN A 304 -12.13 -4.20 -18.72
CA ASN A 304 -12.82 -5.33 -19.36
C ASN A 304 -13.05 -6.52 -18.41
N ALA A 305 -12.61 -6.45 -17.15
CA ALA A 305 -12.87 -7.50 -16.18
C ALA A 305 -14.33 -7.47 -15.73
N TYR A 306 -14.90 -8.65 -15.45
CA TYR A 306 -16.24 -8.77 -14.86
C TYR A 306 -16.23 -8.28 -13.41
N PHE A 307 -15.28 -8.78 -12.62
CA PHE A 307 -14.94 -8.32 -11.28
C PHE A 307 -13.42 -8.36 -11.11
N VAL A 308 -12.92 -7.45 -10.30
CA VAL A 308 -11.57 -7.57 -9.72
C VAL A 308 -11.68 -8.30 -8.38
N ILE A 309 -10.78 -9.28 -8.12
CA ILE A 309 -10.78 -10.02 -6.86
C ILE A 309 -9.56 -9.64 -6.03
N ILE A 310 -9.80 -9.26 -4.76
CA ILE A 310 -8.76 -8.91 -3.78
C ILE A 310 -8.80 -9.94 -2.64
N PRO A 311 -8.13 -11.10 -2.80
CA PRO A 311 -8.23 -12.22 -1.87
C PRO A 311 -7.24 -12.13 -0.70
N SER A 312 -6.89 -10.93 -0.28
CA SER A 312 -5.84 -10.66 0.69
C SER A 312 -6.05 -11.39 2.03
N GLU A 313 -4.95 -11.92 2.57
CA GLU A 313 -4.89 -12.65 3.85
C GLU A 313 -4.04 -11.91 4.88
N TRP A 314 -3.94 -10.60 4.76
CA TRP A 314 -3.27 -9.71 5.70
C TRP A 314 -4.07 -8.42 5.90
N TYR A 315 -3.71 -7.63 6.89
CA TYR A 315 -4.36 -6.35 7.14
C TYR A 315 -4.02 -5.35 6.02
N GLU A 316 -4.85 -5.31 4.97
CA GLU A 316 -4.76 -4.23 3.99
C GLU A 316 -5.19 -2.91 4.63
N ASN A 317 -4.50 -1.82 4.30
CA ASN A 317 -4.94 -0.49 4.74
C ASN A 317 -6.03 0.06 3.80
N ASN A 318 -5.62 0.41 2.59
CA ASN A 318 -6.49 0.89 1.54
C ASN A 318 -5.85 0.52 0.20
N PRO A 319 -6.15 -0.66 -0.35
CA PRO A 319 -5.44 -1.18 -1.52
C PRO A 319 -5.77 -0.38 -2.79
N MET A 320 -4.75 0.20 -3.42
CA MET A 320 -4.88 0.92 -4.69
C MET A 320 -5.55 0.11 -5.79
N THR A 321 -5.43 -1.22 -5.77
CA THR A 321 -6.10 -2.11 -6.72
C THR A 321 -7.63 -1.99 -6.70
N ILE A 322 -8.23 -1.64 -5.55
CA ILE A 322 -9.67 -1.36 -5.47
C ILE A 322 -9.97 0.01 -6.11
N ILE A 323 -9.17 1.02 -5.78
CA ILE A 323 -9.31 2.38 -6.33
C ILE A 323 -9.14 2.35 -7.86
N GLU A 324 -8.13 1.64 -8.35
CA GLU A 324 -7.90 1.45 -9.79
C GLU A 324 -9.05 0.71 -10.48
N ALA A 325 -9.67 -0.28 -9.82
CA ALA A 325 -10.85 -0.96 -10.35
C ALA A 325 -12.03 -0.01 -10.43
N TYR A 326 -12.29 0.74 -9.38
CA TYR A 326 -13.40 1.69 -9.33
C TYR A 326 -13.23 2.86 -10.31
N SER A 327 -12.00 3.34 -10.50
CA SER A 327 -11.74 4.43 -11.46
C SER A 327 -12.12 4.11 -12.91
N VAL A 328 -12.28 2.83 -13.24
CA VAL A 328 -12.74 2.35 -14.55
C VAL A 328 -14.10 1.64 -14.49
N GLY A 329 -14.84 1.81 -13.39
CA GLY A 329 -16.18 1.24 -13.21
C GLY A 329 -16.21 -0.29 -13.06
N THR A 330 -15.15 -0.92 -12.55
CA THR A 330 -15.10 -2.37 -12.35
C THR A 330 -15.39 -2.73 -10.89
N PRO A 331 -16.46 -3.51 -10.60
CA PRO A 331 -16.79 -3.92 -9.24
C PRO A 331 -15.75 -4.90 -8.65
N VAL A 332 -15.73 -5.01 -7.32
CA VAL A 332 -14.71 -5.76 -6.59
C VAL A 332 -15.31 -6.88 -5.74
N ILE A 333 -14.68 -8.05 -5.76
CA ILE A 333 -14.87 -9.09 -4.74
C ILE A 333 -13.70 -8.99 -3.76
N GLY A 334 -13.95 -8.52 -2.56
CA GLY A 334 -12.94 -8.23 -1.54
C GLY A 334 -12.97 -9.17 -0.35
N ALA A 335 -11.80 -9.53 0.16
CA ALA A 335 -11.69 -10.24 1.44
C ALA A 335 -12.13 -9.34 2.61
N ARG A 336 -12.90 -9.85 3.56
CA ARG A 336 -13.33 -9.15 4.77
C ARG A 336 -12.16 -9.06 5.76
N ILE A 337 -11.18 -8.20 5.44
CA ILE A 337 -9.98 -8.00 6.26
C ILE A 337 -9.42 -6.58 6.10
N GLY A 338 -8.88 -6.02 7.19
CA GLY A 338 -8.29 -4.68 7.18
C GLY A 338 -9.28 -3.60 6.78
N GLY A 339 -8.85 -2.66 5.95
CA GLY A 339 -9.67 -1.57 5.42
C GLY A 339 -10.51 -1.93 4.19
N ILE A 340 -10.41 -3.16 3.65
CA ILE A 340 -11.20 -3.56 2.48
C ILE A 340 -12.72 -3.39 2.70
N PRO A 341 -13.30 -3.82 3.85
CA PRO A 341 -14.74 -3.66 4.10
C PRO A 341 -15.22 -2.22 4.20
N GLU A 342 -14.32 -1.26 4.33
CA GLU A 342 -14.66 0.16 4.35
C GLU A 342 -14.91 0.72 2.94
N ILE A 343 -14.31 0.09 1.92
CA ILE A 343 -14.34 0.55 0.54
C ILE A 343 -15.30 -0.29 -0.30
N VAL A 344 -15.35 -1.61 -0.04
CA VAL A 344 -16.27 -2.51 -0.74
C VAL A 344 -17.59 -2.58 -0.01
N VAL A 345 -18.59 -1.88 -0.54
CA VAL A 345 -19.97 -1.92 -0.02
C VAL A 345 -20.67 -3.17 -0.58
N ASN A 346 -20.87 -4.16 0.31
CA ASN A 346 -21.43 -5.45 -0.08
C ASN A 346 -22.82 -5.30 -0.67
N GLY A 347 -22.98 -5.76 -1.90
CA GLY A 347 -24.23 -5.63 -2.62
C GLY A 347 -24.42 -4.32 -3.41
N GLN A 348 -23.49 -3.35 -3.33
CA GLN A 348 -23.52 -2.09 -4.08
C GLN A 348 -22.30 -1.96 -4.99
N THR A 349 -21.08 -1.90 -4.42
CA THR A 349 -19.85 -1.73 -5.18
C THR A 349 -19.12 -3.04 -5.45
N GLY A 350 -19.66 -4.13 -4.93
CA GLY A 350 -19.09 -5.47 -5.08
C GLY A 350 -19.59 -6.45 -4.02
N PHE A 351 -18.79 -7.45 -3.73
CA PHE A 351 -19.09 -8.47 -2.72
C PHE A 351 -17.94 -8.64 -1.74
N LEU A 352 -18.28 -9.03 -0.52
CA LEU A 352 -17.29 -9.37 0.51
C LEU A 352 -17.37 -10.87 0.83
N PHE A 353 -16.20 -11.49 1.03
CA PHE A 353 -16.07 -12.87 1.48
C PHE A 353 -15.10 -12.98 2.67
N GLU A 354 -15.17 -14.07 3.43
CA GLU A 354 -14.32 -14.30 4.59
C GLU A 354 -12.87 -14.60 4.14
N SER A 355 -11.90 -13.81 4.62
CA SER A 355 -10.49 -13.92 4.25
C SER A 355 -9.95 -15.33 4.50
N GLY A 356 -9.26 -15.90 3.51
CA GLY A 356 -8.69 -17.25 3.57
C GLY A 356 -9.71 -18.39 3.42
N ASN A 357 -11.01 -18.10 3.30
CA ASN A 357 -12.06 -19.12 3.17
C ASN A 357 -12.33 -19.41 1.68
N VAL A 358 -11.83 -20.56 1.22
CA VAL A 358 -11.95 -21.03 -0.18
C VAL A 358 -13.41 -21.24 -0.58
N GLU A 359 -14.21 -21.90 0.25
CA GLU A 359 -15.61 -22.20 -0.03
C GLU A 359 -16.45 -20.92 -0.12
N ASN A 360 -16.26 -20.01 0.84
CA ASN A 360 -16.96 -18.73 0.86
C ASN A 360 -16.60 -17.88 -0.36
N LEU A 361 -15.31 -17.86 -0.80
CA LEU A 361 -14.88 -17.20 -2.02
C LEU A 361 -15.52 -17.85 -3.27
N SER A 362 -15.50 -19.19 -3.37
CA SER A 362 -16.12 -19.92 -4.49
C SER A 362 -17.60 -19.57 -4.62
N ASN A 363 -18.33 -19.64 -3.51
CA ASN A 363 -19.77 -19.29 -3.47
C ASN A 363 -20.01 -17.82 -3.85
N THR A 364 -19.14 -16.91 -3.44
CA THR A 364 -19.23 -15.48 -3.79
C THR A 364 -18.94 -15.25 -5.26
N VAL A 365 -17.97 -15.95 -5.85
CA VAL A 365 -17.68 -15.91 -7.31
C VAL A 365 -18.88 -16.42 -8.10
N LEU A 366 -19.47 -17.55 -7.72
CA LEU A 366 -20.66 -18.11 -8.39
C LEU A 366 -21.87 -17.19 -8.26
N LYS A 367 -22.08 -16.58 -7.09
CA LYS A 367 -23.13 -15.58 -6.89
C LYS A 367 -22.93 -14.36 -7.78
N ALA A 368 -21.69 -13.87 -7.90
CA ALA A 368 -21.35 -12.74 -8.76
C ALA A 368 -21.56 -13.10 -10.24
N ASP A 369 -21.20 -14.31 -10.67
CA ASP A 369 -21.38 -14.78 -12.05
C ASP A 369 -22.87 -14.93 -12.43
N ALA A 370 -23.70 -15.38 -11.51
CA ALA A 370 -25.16 -15.52 -11.71
C ALA A 370 -25.91 -14.18 -11.70
N ASN A 371 -25.36 -13.13 -11.08
CA ASN A 371 -26.04 -11.85 -10.90
C ASN A 371 -25.82 -10.89 -12.09
N TYR A 372 -26.50 -11.15 -13.20
CA TYR A 372 -26.53 -10.30 -14.39
C TYR A 372 -27.00 -8.85 -14.09
N TYR A 373 -27.84 -8.66 -13.07
CA TYR A 373 -28.43 -7.37 -12.69
C TYR A 373 -27.43 -6.38 -12.07
N TYR A 374 -26.30 -6.84 -11.53
CA TYR A 374 -25.33 -5.99 -10.85
C TYR A 374 -24.65 -4.98 -11.78
N GLN A 375 -24.44 -5.36 -13.05
CA GLN A 375 -23.75 -4.51 -14.01
C GLN A 375 -24.64 -3.48 -14.70
N GLN A 376 -25.96 -3.69 -14.77
CA GLN A 376 -26.88 -2.67 -15.27
C GLN A 376 -27.01 -1.47 -14.34
N ARG A 377 -26.74 -1.66 -13.02
CA ARG A 377 -26.75 -0.58 -12.01
C ARG A 377 -25.41 0.15 -11.84
N TRP A 378 -24.31 -0.43 -12.31
CA TRP A 378 -22.99 0.18 -12.21
C TRP A 378 -22.67 1.15 -13.36
N ASN A 379 -23.68 1.80 -13.93
CA ASN A 379 -23.50 2.88 -14.88
C ASN A 379 -23.06 4.15 -14.15
N ALA A 380 -22.29 5.01 -14.79
CA ALA A 380 -21.72 6.24 -14.23
C ALA A 380 -22.73 7.17 -13.51
N HIS A 381 -24.04 7.05 -13.81
CA HIS A 381 -25.11 7.75 -13.11
C HIS A 381 -25.33 7.29 -11.66
N ASP A 382 -25.04 6.01 -11.36
CA ASP A 382 -25.21 5.47 -10.00
C ASP A 382 -23.98 5.75 -9.10
N GLN A 383 -22.90 6.32 -9.64
CA GLN A 383 -21.76 6.83 -8.84
C GLN A 383 -22.17 8.05 -7.99
N GLU A 384 -23.22 8.77 -8.40
CA GLU A 384 -23.79 9.87 -7.61
C GLU A 384 -24.49 9.37 -6.33
N ASP A 385 -25.04 8.16 -6.35
CA ASP A 385 -25.75 7.55 -5.23
C ASP A 385 -24.86 6.69 -4.31
N ALA A 386 -23.59 6.49 -4.65
CA ALA A 386 -22.60 5.84 -3.78
C ALA A 386 -21.60 6.88 -3.24
N PRO A 387 -21.94 7.61 -2.17
CA PRO A 387 -21.13 8.70 -1.65
C PRO A 387 -19.66 8.32 -1.43
N LEU A 388 -19.43 7.07 -1.02
CA LEU A 388 -18.09 6.54 -0.74
C LEU A 388 -17.23 6.40 -2.01
N VAL A 389 -17.82 6.08 -3.15
CA VAL A 389 -17.08 5.98 -4.42
C VAL A 389 -16.75 7.36 -4.96
N ARG A 390 -17.66 8.31 -4.83
CA ARG A 390 -17.43 9.72 -5.19
C ARG A 390 -16.32 10.36 -4.38
N ASP A 391 -16.26 10.05 -3.07
CA ASP A 391 -15.20 10.56 -2.18
C ASP A 391 -13.84 9.89 -2.41
N LEU A 392 -13.80 8.75 -3.13
CA LEU A 392 -12.59 8.00 -3.50
C LEU A 392 -12.05 8.39 -4.89
N LEU A 393 -12.88 8.97 -5.74
CA LEU A 393 -12.57 9.42 -7.09
C LEU A 393 -12.48 10.94 -7.14
#